data_217044333d5febee2112e9184df413af
#
_entry.id   217044333d5febee2112e9184df413af
#
_cell.length_a   1.000
_cell.length_b   1.000
_cell.length_c   1.000
_cell.angle_alpha   90.00
_cell.angle_beta   90.00
_cell.angle_gamma   90.00
#
_symmetry.space_group_name_H-M   'P 1'
#
loop_
_entity.id
_entity.type
_entity.pdbx_description
1 polymer ?
#
loop_
_entity_poly.entity_id
_entity_poly.type
_entity_poly.pdbx_seq_one_letter_code
_entity_poly.pdbx_strand_id
1 'polypeptide(L)'
;MTTIGEIIYEELPAFMERTGKKTLRVLEVGVLRNLDDDHLKGDGHSTLAFARLLKEHPGSEYVGIDLEPHEARRAVDSEGLGNFCDFYAGDSVATMEELKIDGEKFDVIYLDADNDGAATMREYLLALDLIEHPGLIMGDDMNTDHREVRKGRVLIPFLREDGANFKLRKRHTPWDTRDILVQEIS
;
A
#
# COMPACT_ATOMS: atom_id res chain seq x y z
N MET A 1 -5.77 10.98 16.65
CA MET A 1 -4.80 11.24 15.56
C MET A 1 -4.79 9.97 14.73
N THR A 2 -5.28 10.03 13.49
CA THR A 2 -5.46 8.80 12.68
C THR A 2 -4.15 8.44 11.99
N THR A 3 -3.62 7.24 12.27
CA THR A 3 -2.40 6.69 11.67
C THR A 3 -2.72 5.88 10.42
N ILE A 4 -1.71 5.53 9.62
CA ILE A 4 -1.90 4.62 8.48
C ILE A 4 -2.33 3.22 8.96
N GLY A 5 -1.79 2.74 10.08
CA GLY A 5 -2.22 1.48 10.68
C GLY A 5 -3.70 1.46 11.01
N GLU A 6 -4.23 2.52 11.64
CA GLU A 6 -5.68 2.62 11.93
C GLU A 6 -6.51 2.61 10.64
N ILE A 7 -6.06 3.30 9.57
CA ILE A 7 -6.74 3.27 8.28
C ILE A 7 -6.76 1.85 7.69
N ILE A 8 -5.62 1.14 7.72
CA ILE A 8 -5.52 -0.26 7.27
C ILE A 8 -6.48 -1.15 8.07
N TYR A 9 -6.50 -1.04 9.41
CA TYR A 9 -7.37 -1.81 10.30
C TYR A 9 -8.86 -1.47 10.16
N GLU A 10 -9.22 -0.33 9.59
CA GLU A 10 -10.61 0.02 9.25
C GLU A 10 -10.99 -0.45 7.84
N GLU A 11 -10.15 -0.18 6.83
CA GLU A 11 -10.49 -0.40 5.42
C GLU A 11 -10.45 -1.87 5.01
N LEU A 12 -9.44 -2.64 5.44
CA LEU A 12 -9.30 -4.03 5.01
C LEU A 12 -10.39 -4.94 5.57
N PRO A 13 -10.69 -4.94 6.89
CA PRO A 13 -11.82 -5.72 7.40
C PRO A 13 -13.16 -5.34 6.78
N ALA A 14 -13.40 -4.03 6.54
CA ALA A 14 -14.60 -3.57 5.86
C ALA A 14 -14.66 -4.05 4.40
N PHE A 15 -13.54 -4.07 3.68
CA PHE A 15 -13.45 -4.64 2.34
C PHE A 15 -13.71 -6.17 2.36
N MET A 16 -13.10 -6.90 3.29
CA MET A 16 -13.34 -8.34 3.45
C MET A 16 -14.81 -8.67 3.74
N GLU A 17 -15.44 -7.89 4.63
CA GLU A 17 -16.87 -8.06 4.95
C GLU A 17 -17.76 -7.87 3.73
N ARG A 18 -17.56 -6.77 2.96
CA ARG A 18 -18.36 -6.46 1.77
C ARG A 18 -18.18 -7.48 0.65
N THR A 19 -16.97 -8.00 0.46
CA THR A 19 -16.64 -8.95 -0.62
C THR A 19 -16.82 -10.41 -0.23
N GLY A 20 -16.92 -10.70 1.07
CA GLY A 20 -16.98 -12.07 1.60
C GLY A 20 -15.63 -12.80 1.60
N LYS A 21 -14.53 -12.11 1.25
CA LYS A 21 -13.18 -12.68 1.27
C LYS A 21 -12.78 -13.03 2.71
N LYS A 22 -12.16 -14.19 2.89
CA LYS A 22 -11.67 -14.69 4.19
C LYS A 22 -10.16 -14.54 4.33
N THR A 23 -9.47 -14.45 3.22
CA THR A 23 -8.03 -14.26 3.10
C THR A 23 -7.78 -13.11 2.15
N LEU A 24 -6.63 -12.46 2.27
CA LEU A 24 -6.18 -11.41 1.37
C LEU A 24 -4.76 -11.70 0.91
N ARG A 25 -4.49 -11.38 -0.34
CA ARG A 25 -3.15 -11.26 -0.87
C ARG A 25 -2.84 -9.79 -1.08
N VAL A 26 -1.88 -9.26 -0.33
CA VAL A 26 -1.54 -7.82 -0.28
C VAL A 26 -0.20 -7.59 -0.96
N LEU A 27 -0.14 -6.59 -1.84
CA LEU A 27 1.09 -6.04 -2.41
C LEU A 27 1.33 -4.64 -1.82
N GLU A 28 2.49 -4.43 -1.21
CA GLU A 28 2.97 -3.11 -0.79
C GLU A 28 4.16 -2.69 -1.63
N VAL A 29 4.07 -1.52 -2.25
CA VAL A 29 5.10 -0.92 -3.09
C VAL A 29 5.71 0.26 -2.34
N GLY A 30 6.96 0.10 -1.88
CA GLY A 30 7.59 0.93 -0.87
C GLY A 30 7.31 0.42 0.54
N VAL A 31 8.25 -0.34 1.12
CA VAL A 31 8.07 -0.96 2.43
C VAL A 31 8.80 -0.18 3.53
N LEU A 32 8.59 -0.61 4.77
CA LEU A 32 9.24 -0.06 5.96
C LEU A 32 10.77 0.01 5.80
N ARG A 33 11.33 1.21 6.01
CA ARG A 33 12.77 1.49 5.88
C ARG A 33 13.50 1.63 7.21
N ASN A 34 12.78 1.96 8.29
CA ASN A 34 13.37 2.15 9.61
C ASN A 34 12.34 1.87 10.71
N LEU A 35 12.81 1.39 11.86
CA LEU A 35 12.01 1.03 13.04
C LEU A 35 12.06 2.08 14.15
N ASP A 36 12.69 3.24 13.93
CA ASP A 36 12.75 4.27 14.97
C ASP A 36 11.38 4.97 15.21
N ASP A 37 11.28 5.60 16.38
CA ASP A 37 10.04 6.26 16.83
C ASP A 37 9.60 7.42 15.92
N ASP A 38 10.55 8.10 15.24
CA ASP A 38 10.22 9.22 14.37
C ASP A 38 9.61 8.72 13.06
N HIS A 39 10.13 7.63 12.49
CA HIS A 39 9.52 6.95 11.34
C HIS A 39 8.17 6.33 11.72
N LEU A 40 8.05 5.71 12.90
CA LEU A 40 6.76 5.22 13.38
C LEU A 40 5.69 6.33 13.43
N LYS A 41 6.04 7.52 13.90
CA LYS A 41 5.12 8.66 13.98
C LYS A 41 4.83 9.31 12.62
N GLY A 42 5.81 9.29 11.71
CA GLY A 42 5.71 9.85 10.35
C GLY A 42 5.07 8.89 9.38
N ASP A 43 5.74 7.78 9.12
CA ASP A 43 5.37 6.81 8.08
C ASP A 43 4.34 5.77 8.58
N GLY A 44 4.32 5.50 9.89
CA GLY A 44 3.30 4.68 10.56
C GLY A 44 3.46 3.17 10.39
N HIS A 45 4.57 2.71 9.84
CA HIS A 45 4.93 1.29 9.67
C HIS A 45 3.80 0.46 9.03
N SER A 46 3.32 0.85 7.84
CA SER A 46 2.27 0.15 7.08
C SER A 46 2.56 -1.35 6.90
N THR A 47 3.80 -1.71 6.58
CA THR A 47 4.27 -3.10 6.47
C THR A 47 3.89 -3.95 7.69
N LEU A 48 4.20 -3.47 8.90
CA LEU A 48 3.85 -4.19 10.13
C LEU A 48 2.34 -4.21 10.39
N ALA A 49 1.62 -3.13 10.03
CA ALA A 49 0.16 -3.09 10.16
C ALA A 49 -0.50 -4.13 9.26
N PHE A 50 -0.09 -4.24 7.99
CA PHE A 50 -0.54 -5.28 7.06
C PHE A 50 -0.21 -6.67 7.60
N ALA A 51 1.05 -6.94 7.94
CA ALA A 51 1.47 -8.27 8.39
C ALA A 51 0.73 -8.73 9.66
N ARG A 52 0.54 -7.84 10.65
CA ARG A 52 -0.21 -8.14 11.87
C ARG A 52 -1.68 -8.45 11.58
N LEU A 53 -2.33 -7.66 10.72
CA LEU A 53 -3.72 -7.91 10.32
C LEU A 53 -3.84 -9.25 9.59
N LEU A 54 -2.97 -9.52 8.62
CA LEU A 54 -3.01 -10.76 7.83
C LEU A 54 -2.77 -12.02 8.69
N LYS A 55 -1.99 -11.93 9.77
CA LYS A 55 -1.82 -13.02 10.75
C LYS A 55 -3.16 -13.50 11.34
N GLU A 56 -4.13 -12.60 11.48
CA GLU A 56 -5.46 -12.92 12.00
C GLU A 56 -6.34 -13.65 10.97
N HIS A 57 -5.87 -13.74 9.70
CA HIS A 57 -6.55 -14.35 8.57
C HIS A 57 -5.70 -15.44 7.92
N PRO A 58 -5.62 -16.66 8.52
CA PRO A 58 -4.75 -17.73 8.03
C PRO A 58 -4.99 -18.08 6.56
N GLY A 59 -3.92 -18.17 5.78
CA GLY A 59 -3.94 -18.34 4.32
C GLY A 59 -3.84 -17.01 3.55
N SER A 60 -3.75 -15.89 4.26
CA SER A 60 -3.40 -14.60 3.64
C SER A 60 -1.90 -14.50 3.38
N GLU A 61 -1.52 -13.69 2.38
CA GLU A 61 -0.14 -13.49 1.95
C GLU A 61 0.17 -12.00 1.85
N TYR A 62 1.41 -11.65 2.17
CA TYR A 62 1.94 -10.30 2.00
C TYR A 62 3.16 -10.34 1.07
N VAL A 63 3.19 -9.42 0.11
CA VAL A 63 4.31 -9.19 -0.80
C VAL A 63 4.74 -7.74 -0.69
N GLY A 64 6.02 -7.50 -0.41
CA GLY A 64 6.61 -6.16 -0.35
C GLY A 64 7.65 -5.96 -1.45
N ILE A 65 7.64 -4.78 -2.08
CA ILE A 65 8.66 -4.36 -3.07
C ILE A 65 9.34 -3.10 -2.55
N ASP A 66 10.68 -3.11 -2.51
CA ASP A 66 11.50 -1.92 -2.25
C ASP A 66 12.89 -2.12 -2.84
N LEU A 67 13.63 -1.03 -3.02
CA LEU A 67 15.05 -1.11 -3.43
C LEU A 67 15.89 -1.84 -2.38
N GLU A 68 15.56 -1.67 -1.09
CA GLU A 68 16.29 -2.23 0.05
C GLU A 68 15.33 -2.78 1.13
N PRO A 69 14.62 -3.92 0.90
CA PRO A 69 13.56 -4.39 1.80
C PRO A 69 14.07 -5.12 3.06
N HIS A 70 15.37 -5.11 3.34
CA HIS A 70 15.96 -5.89 4.41
C HIS A 70 15.48 -5.48 5.81
N GLU A 71 15.22 -4.19 6.06
CA GLU A 71 14.71 -3.73 7.35
C GLU A 71 13.25 -4.18 7.55
N ALA A 72 12.42 -4.10 6.51
CA ALA A 72 11.05 -4.62 6.54
C ALA A 72 11.04 -6.13 6.84
N ARG A 73 11.89 -6.92 6.16
CA ARG A 73 12.04 -8.36 6.41
C ARG A 73 12.44 -8.63 7.86
N ARG A 74 13.46 -7.93 8.38
CA ARG A 74 13.89 -8.08 9.79
C ARG A 74 12.78 -7.72 10.77
N ALA A 75 12.00 -6.67 10.47
CA ALA A 75 10.90 -6.24 11.30
C ALA A 75 9.81 -7.32 11.43
N VAL A 76 9.33 -7.86 10.31
CA VAL A 76 8.32 -8.92 10.32
C VAL A 76 8.84 -10.21 10.94
N ASP A 77 10.09 -10.58 10.69
CA ASP A 77 10.71 -11.78 11.29
C ASP A 77 10.83 -11.66 12.81
N SER A 78 11.19 -10.47 13.32
CA SER A 78 11.30 -10.22 14.77
C SER A 78 9.97 -10.36 15.52
N GLU A 79 8.85 -10.21 14.82
CA GLU A 79 7.48 -10.40 15.35
C GLU A 79 6.92 -11.81 15.04
N GLY A 80 7.69 -12.68 14.40
CA GLY A 80 7.23 -14.01 13.99
C GLY A 80 6.15 -13.98 12.91
N LEU A 81 6.23 -12.98 12.00
CA LEU A 81 5.30 -12.76 10.90
C LEU A 81 5.88 -13.17 9.54
N GLY A 82 7.15 -13.55 9.45
CA GLY A 82 7.86 -13.77 8.19
C GLY A 82 7.33 -14.95 7.35
N ASN A 83 6.60 -15.89 7.92
CA ASN A 83 6.17 -17.13 7.23
C ASN A 83 5.19 -16.92 6.07
N PHE A 84 4.55 -15.77 5.98
CA PHE A 84 3.58 -15.41 4.93
C PHE A 84 3.92 -14.06 4.28
N CYS A 85 5.14 -13.56 4.49
CA CYS A 85 5.64 -12.30 3.97
C CYS A 85 6.81 -12.56 3.04
N ASP A 86 6.64 -12.23 1.75
CA ASP A 86 7.71 -12.25 0.75
C ASP A 86 8.15 -10.83 0.40
N PHE A 87 9.43 -10.67 0.06
CA PHE A 87 10.00 -9.36 -0.27
C PHE A 87 10.87 -9.45 -1.53
N TYR A 88 10.62 -8.55 -2.45
CA TYR A 88 11.40 -8.36 -3.68
C TYR A 88 12.27 -7.10 -3.54
N ALA A 89 13.56 -7.25 -3.82
CA ALA A 89 14.51 -6.15 -3.88
C ALA A 89 14.67 -5.68 -5.32
N GLY A 90 14.27 -4.44 -5.61
CA GLY A 90 14.37 -3.88 -6.96
C GLY A 90 13.55 -2.63 -7.19
N ASP A 91 13.63 -2.12 -8.42
CA ASP A 91 12.78 -1.03 -8.91
C ASP A 91 11.31 -1.47 -8.92
N SER A 92 10.43 -0.63 -8.38
CA SER A 92 9.01 -0.97 -8.21
C SER A 92 8.33 -1.27 -9.54
N VAL A 93 8.54 -0.43 -10.55
CA VAL A 93 7.90 -0.60 -11.87
C VAL A 93 8.38 -1.88 -12.53
N ALA A 94 9.70 -2.13 -12.55
CA ALA A 94 10.27 -3.33 -13.14
C ALA A 94 9.76 -4.60 -12.44
N THR A 95 9.75 -4.62 -11.11
CA THR A 95 9.26 -5.77 -10.33
C THR A 95 7.76 -6.00 -10.54
N MET A 96 6.95 -4.93 -10.58
CA MET A 96 5.52 -5.06 -10.88
C MET A 96 5.26 -5.57 -12.31
N GLU A 97 6.09 -5.19 -13.30
CA GLU A 97 6.02 -5.74 -14.66
C GLU A 97 6.33 -7.24 -14.68
N GLU A 98 7.34 -7.70 -13.92
CA GLU A 98 7.64 -9.12 -13.77
C GLU A 98 6.47 -9.87 -13.12
N LEU A 99 5.93 -9.39 -12.02
CA LEU A 99 4.74 -9.99 -11.38
C LEU A 99 3.53 -10.08 -12.33
N LYS A 100 3.33 -9.06 -13.18
CA LYS A 100 2.28 -9.08 -14.20
C LYS A 100 2.54 -10.16 -15.26
N ILE A 101 3.78 -10.32 -15.73
CA ILE A 101 4.17 -11.36 -16.72
C ILE A 101 3.94 -12.75 -16.12
N ASP A 102 4.22 -12.94 -14.82
CA ASP A 102 4.02 -14.19 -14.11
C ASP A 102 2.54 -14.47 -13.80
N GLY A 103 1.65 -13.53 -14.11
CA GLY A 103 0.20 -13.67 -13.92
C GLY A 103 -0.24 -13.52 -12.46
N GLU A 104 0.58 -12.89 -11.64
CA GLU A 104 0.30 -12.64 -10.23
C GLU A 104 -0.89 -11.69 -10.06
N LYS A 105 -1.69 -11.91 -9.01
CA LYS A 105 -2.85 -11.09 -8.66
C LYS A 105 -2.92 -10.83 -7.15
N PHE A 106 -3.46 -9.66 -6.80
CA PHE A 106 -3.54 -9.20 -5.41
C PHE A 106 -4.94 -8.66 -5.10
N ASP A 107 -5.43 -8.94 -3.90
CA ASP A 107 -6.70 -8.39 -3.41
C ASP A 107 -6.57 -6.92 -3.01
N VAL A 108 -5.40 -6.54 -2.51
CA VAL A 108 -5.08 -5.20 -2.05
C VAL A 108 -3.71 -4.79 -2.58
N ILE A 109 -3.61 -3.58 -3.13
CA ILE A 109 -2.31 -2.99 -3.55
C ILE A 109 -2.16 -1.64 -2.87
N TYR A 110 -1.03 -1.43 -2.17
CA TYR A 110 -0.68 -0.19 -1.49
C TYR A 110 0.55 0.46 -2.14
N LEU A 111 0.41 1.70 -2.61
CA LEU A 111 1.43 2.43 -3.37
C LEU A 111 2.08 3.52 -2.50
N ASP A 112 3.34 3.31 -2.12
CA ASP A 112 4.11 4.24 -1.28
C ASP A 112 5.63 4.29 -1.59
N ALA A 113 6.07 3.93 -2.80
CA ALA A 113 7.51 3.85 -3.10
C ALA A 113 8.17 5.22 -3.33
N ASP A 114 7.67 6.04 -4.26
CA ASP A 114 8.32 7.28 -4.69
C ASP A 114 7.41 8.50 -4.47
N ASN A 115 8.02 9.67 -4.31
CA ASN A 115 7.34 10.96 -4.25
C ASN A 115 7.12 11.59 -5.63
N ASP A 116 7.60 10.97 -6.71
CA ASP A 116 7.42 11.42 -8.09
C ASP A 116 6.07 10.98 -8.65
N GLY A 117 5.29 11.94 -9.15
CA GLY A 117 3.96 11.67 -9.68
C GLY A 117 3.94 10.81 -10.95
N ALA A 118 5.02 10.84 -11.77
CA ALA A 118 5.07 10.01 -12.97
C ALA A 118 5.41 8.56 -12.63
N ALA A 119 6.26 8.33 -11.62
CA ALA A 119 6.52 6.99 -11.09
C ALA A 119 5.23 6.41 -10.50
N THR A 120 4.56 7.14 -9.60
CA THR A 120 3.30 6.72 -9.00
C THR A 120 2.21 6.43 -10.05
N MET A 121 2.13 7.20 -11.13
CA MET A 121 1.18 6.91 -12.21
C MET A 121 1.48 5.59 -12.90
N ARG A 122 2.76 5.27 -13.17
CA ARG A 122 3.14 3.97 -13.77
C ARG A 122 2.81 2.80 -12.84
N GLU A 123 3.14 2.94 -11.54
CA GLU A 123 2.78 1.96 -10.53
C GLU A 123 1.26 1.75 -10.44
N TYR A 124 0.48 2.84 -10.48
CA TYR A 124 -0.98 2.75 -10.47
C TYR A 124 -1.53 2.02 -11.71
N LEU A 125 -1.02 2.31 -12.90
CA LEU A 125 -1.45 1.61 -14.13
C LEU A 125 -1.11 0.11 -14.07
N LEU A 126 0.06 -0.26 -13.53
CA LEU A 126 0.41 -1.65 -13.28
C LEU A 126 -0.46 -2.28 -12.18
N ALA A 127 -0.81 -1.51 -11.15
CA ALA A 127 -1.72 -1.97 -10.10
C ALA A 127 -3.10 -2.34 -10.67
N LEU A 128 -3.62 -1.61 -11.67
CA LEU A 128 -4.87 -1.97 -12.36
C LEU A 128 -4.76 -3.32 -13.11
N ASP A 129 -3.57 -3.68 -13.60
CA ASP A 129 -3.34 -4.98 -14.23
C ASP A 129 -3.13 -6.11 -13.21
N LEU A 130 -2.64 -5.80 -12.01
CA LEU A 130 -2.30 -6.76 -10.96
C LEU A 130 -3.44 -6.97 -9.94
N ILE A 131 -4.44 -6.08 -9.89
CA ILE A 131 -5.52 -6.17 -8.92
C ILE A 131 -6.53 -7.25 -9.27
N GLU A 132 -7.03 -7.97 -8.27
CA GLU A 132 -8.21 -8.84 -8.39
C GLU A 132 -9.50 -8.03 -8.47
N HIS A 133 -10.56 -8.66 -8.98
CA HIS A 133 -11.91 -8.11 -9.00
C HIS A 133 -12.87 -8.96 -8.15
N PRO A 134 -13.40 -8.46 -7.04
CA PRO A 134 -13.20 -7.13 -6.46
C PRO A 134 -11.83 -6.98 -5.77
N GLY A 135 -11.26 -5.77 -5.84
CA GLY A 135 -9.97 -5.41 -5.28
C GLY A 135 -9.95 -4.03 -4.63
N LEU A 136 -8.87 -3.72 -3.91
CA LEU A 136 -8.67 -2.45 -3.21
C LEU A 136 -7.30 -1.86 -3.56
N ILE A 137 -7.26 -0.67 -4.16
CA ILE A 137 -6.03 0.09 -4.35
C ILE A 137 -5.98 1.21 -3.29
N MET A 138 -4.89 1.29 -2.56
CA MET A 138 -4.60 2.35 -1.61
C MET A 138 -3.31 3.07 -2.00
N GLY A 139 -3.15 4.32 -1.57
CA GLY A 139 -1.91 5.06 -1.84
C GLY A 139 -1.65 6.11 -0.79
N ASP A 140 -0.40 6.21 -0.34
CA ASP A 140 0.02 7.21 0.64
C ASP A 140 0.40 8.54 -0.03
N ASP A 141 0.34 9.61 0.77
CA ASP A 141 0.82 10.95 0.41
C ASP A 141 0.12 11.56 -0.83
N MET A 142 -1.19 11.33 -0.98
CA MET A 142 -1.98 11.76 -2.14
C MET A 142 -2.47 13.22 -2.07
N ASN A 143 -1.82 14.09 -1.28
CA ASN A 143 -2.12 15.51 -1.25
C ASN A 143 -1.85 16.17 -2.61
N THR A 144 -2.82 16.93 -3.10
CA THR A 144 -2.68 17.63 -4.40
C THR A 144 -1.88 18.94 -4.33
N ASP A 145 -1.67 19.47 -3.13
CA ASP A 145 -1.03 20.77 -2.88
C ASP A 145 0.34 20.68 -2.18
N HIS A 146 0.81 19.46 -1.83
CA HIS A 146 2.11 19.29 -1.18
C HIS A 146 3.26 19.71 -2.10
N ARG A 147 4.28 20.44 -1.55
CA ARG A 147 5.35 21.02 -2.39
C ARG A 147 6.34 19.98 -2.92
N GLU A 148 6.71 19.01 -2.11
CA GLU A 148 7.77 18.04 -2.41
C GLU A 148 7.21 16.72 -2.91
N VAL A 149 6.11 16.23 -2.31
CA VAL A 149 5.44 15.01 -2.72
C VAL A 149 4.47 15.31 -3.86
N ARG A 150 4.66 14.68 -5.00
CA ARG A 150 3.93 14.98 -6.24
C ARG A 150 2.91 13.92 -6.64
N LYS A 151 2.84 12.81 -5.89
CA LYS A 151 1.94 11.66 -6.15
C LYS A 151 0.50 12.13 -6.42
N GLY A 152 -0.12 12.80 -5.45
CA GLY A 152 -1.50 13.25 -5.55
C GLY A 152 -1.77 14.30 -6.63
N ARG A 153 -0.76 15.08 -7.03
CA ARG A 153 -0.90 16.10 -8.11
C ARG A 153 -1.16 15.49 -9.47
N VAL A 154 -0.72 14.26 -9.69
CA VAL A 154 -0.87 13.56 -10.96
C VAL A 154 -2.01 12.57 -10.87
N LEU A 155 -2.01 11.71 -9.85
CA LEU A 155 -2.98 10.62 -9.75
C LEU A 155 -4.40 11.10 -9.44
N ILE A 156 -4.60 12.03 -8.51
CA ILE A 156 -5.95 12.46 -8.11
C ILE A 156 -6.71 13.17 -9.24
N PRO A 157 -6.12 14.12 -10.02
CA PRO A 157 -6.80 14.65 -11.20
C PRO A 157 -7.14 13.57 -12.23
N PHE A 158 -6.22 12.65 -12.52
CA PHE A 158 -6.45 11.52 -13.44
C PHE A 158 -7.67 10.69 -13.01
N LEU A 159 -7.75 10.28 -11.75
CA LEU A 159 -8.88 9.50 -11.21
C LEU A 159 -10.21 10.25 -11.32
N ARG A 160 -10.20 11.59 -11.12
CA ARG A 160 -11.40 12.42 -11.27
C ARG A 160 -11.86 12.53 -12.71
N GLU A 161 -10.94 12.68 -13.65
CA GLU A 161 -11.22 12.76 -15.08
C GLU A 161 -11.74 11.43 -15.63
N ASP A 162 -11.20 10.32 -15.15
CA ASP A 162 -11.63 8.96 -15.48
C ASP A 162 -12.99 8.57 -14.84
N GLY A 163 -13.49 9.38 -13.92
CA GLY A 163 -14.73 9.10 -13.19
C GLY A 163 -14.61 7.96 -12.18
N ALA A 164 -13.40 7.66 -11.75
CA ALA A 164 -13.13 6.61 -10.78
C ALA A 164 -13.82 6.89 -9.43
N ASN A 165 -14.37 5.84 -8.82
CA ASN A 165 -14.96 5.94 -7.49
C ASN A 165 -13.86 5.73 -6.43
N PHE A 166 -13.48 6.78 -5.72
CA PHE A 166 -12.48 6.74 -4.67
C PHE A 166 -12.82 7.68 -3.52
N LYS A 167 -12.21 7.46 -2.37
CA LYS A 167 -12.23 8.39 -1.22
C LYS A 167 -10.81 8.74 -0.78
N LEU A 168 -10.67 9.90 -0.15
CA LEU A 168 -9.44 10.32 0.50
C LEU A 168 -9.64 10.27 2.02
N ARG A 169 -8.82 9.47 2.69
CA ARG A 169 -8.76 9.40 4.15
C ARG A 169 -7.65 10.32 4.67
N LYS A 170 -7.85 10.94 5.82
CA LYS A 170 -6.84 11.79 6.43
C LYS A 170 -5.99 11.00 7.42
N ARG A 171 -4.69 10.92 7.16
CA ARG A 171 -3.67 10.47 8.10
C ARG A 171 -3.06 11.70 8.76
N HIS A 172 -2.90 11.67 10.07
CA HIS A 172 -2.28 12.74 10.82
C HIS A 172 -0.90 12.32 11.31
N THR A 173 0.12 13.08 10.94
CA THR A 173 1.47 12.98 11.47
C THR A 173 1.71 14.09 12.52
N PRO A 174 2.80 14.06 13.29
CA PRO A 174 3.15 15.17 14.16
C PRO A 174 3.40 16.49 13.44
N TRP A 175 3.70 16.44 12.14
CA TRP A 175 4.14 17.59 11.36
C TRP A 175 3.08 18.10 10.39
N ASP A 176 2.19 17.21 9.89
CA ASP A 176 1.21 17.56 8.85
C ASP A 176 0.03 16.59 8.80
N THR A 177 -0.82 16.80 7.80
CA THR A 177 -1.93 15.89 7.46
C THR A 177 -1.75 15.41 6.03
N ARG A 178 -1.80 14.10 5.85
CA ARG A 178 -1.63 13.43 4.56
C ARG A 178 -2.93 12.83 4.07
N ASP A 179 -3.12 12.85 2.77
CA ASP A 179 -4.23 12.18 2.11
C ASP A 179 -3.86 10.75 1.72
N ILE A 180 -4.67 9.80 2.15
CA ILE A 180 -4.57 8.38 1.75
C ILE A 180 -5.67 8.11 0.74
N LEU A 181 -5.29 7.71 -0.48
CA LEU A 181 -6.22 7.19 -1.47
C LEU A 181 -6.78 5.85 -1.02
N VAL A 182 -8.07 5.66 -1.18
CA VAL A 182 -8.74 4.36 -1.04
C VAL A 182 -9.73 4.22 -2.20
N GLN A 183 -9.46 3.28 -3.12
CA GLN A 183 -10.25 3.03 -4.31
C GLN A 183 -10.63 1.55 -4.38
N GLU A 184 -11.92 1.27 -4.46
CA GLU A 184 -12.43 -0.08 -4.72
C GLU A 184 -12.55 -0.31 -6.22
N ILE A 185 -12.02 -1.44 -6.69
CA ILE A 185 -12.08 -1.92 -8.06
C ILE A 185 -13.11 -3.06 -8.12
N SER A 186 -14.14 -2.90 -8.90
CA SER A 186 -15.27 -3.85 -9.02
C SER A 186 -15.15 -4.73 -10.26
#